data_1e32ec606e054c2b81bb11c0e84865f5
#
_entry.id   1e32ec606e054c2b81bb11c0e84865f5
#
_cell.length_a   1.000
_cell.length_b   1.000
_cell.length_c   1.000
_cell.angle_alpha   90.00
_cell.angle_beta   90.00
_cell.angle_gamma   90.00
#
_symmetry.space_group_name_H-M   'P 1'
#
loop_
_entity.id
_entity.type
_entity.pdbx_description
1 polymer ?
#
loop_
_entity_poly.entity_id
_entity_poly.type
_entity_poly.pdbx_seq_one_letter_code
_entity_poly.pdbx_strand_id
1 'polypeptide(L)'
;RELGDGTILAGPRGITLQVKARGVTGDTPEKATKWMLKNAAHGLRQARGTIRTTLRDPAVELINLRGRTVTVRGRSVAWIPVVVIDHPKAPPSGVVPAPDPKGPSVVMMRRDWEFLWDQLRSATAIVDYIHRVADEEPLELGAESNRYLDLAEIDAQSPTRSLPDWISEVNATTTSMPLLPYDPAASTDRLGHAIFQQILEDIAATDFTGDETDRITLLSQIDRIPVGER
;
A
#
# COMPACT_ATOMS: atom_id res chain seq x y z
N ARG A 1 19.99 -4.38 9.24
CA ARG A 1 19.42 -3.08 9.62
C ARG A 1 17.92 -3.14 9.31
N GLU A 2 17.10 -2.94 10.31
CA GLU A 2 15.66 -3.03 10.18
C GLU A 2 15.12 -1.84 9.37
N LEU A 3 14.34 -2.10 8.32
CA LEU A 3 13.76 -1.10 7.43
C LEU A 3 12.32 -0.81 7.84
N GLY A 4 12.11 -0.18 9.00
CA GLY A 4 10.76 0.08 9.53
C GLY A 4 10.03 -1.20 9.93
N ASP A 5 8.72 -1.11 10.13
CA ASP A 5 7.87 -2.27 10.46
C ASP A 5 7.53 -3.10 9.21
N GLY A 6 7.65 -2.52 8.01
CA GLY A 6 7.45 -3.21 6.74
C GLY A 6 7.69 -2.33 5.52
N THR A 7 7.88 -2.99 4.39
CA THR A 7 8.00 -2.36 3.07
C THR A 7 7.21 -3.18 2.06
N ILE A 8 6.42 -2.54 1.23
CA ILE A 8 5.75 -3.17 0.09
C ILE A 8 6.26 -2.50 -1.18
N LEU A 9 6.65 -3.33 -2.14
CA LEU A 9 7.21 -2.90 -3.42
C LEU A 9 6.35 -3.42 -4.56
N ALA A 10 6.01 -2.52 -5.48
CA ALA A 10 5.20 -2.82 -6.66
C ALA A 10 5.77 -2.08 -7.88
N GLY A 11 6.61 -2.75 -8.65
CA GLY A 11 7.34 -2.15 -9.76
C GLY A 11 8.16 -0.94 -9.31
N PRO A 12 8.02 0.23 -9.96
CA PRO A 12 8.75 1.45 -9.61
C PRO A 12 8.14 2.21 -8.41
N ARG A 13 7.16 1.63 -7.71
CA ARG A 13 6.47 2.24 -6.57
C ARG A 13 6.63 1.41 -5.32
N GLY A 14 6.73 2.08 -4.18
CA GLY A 14 6.86 1.41 -2.90
C GLY A 14 6.26 2.22 -1.76
N ILE A 15 5.93 1.53 -0.69
CA ILE A 15 5.52 2.15 0.57
C ILE A 15 6.41 1.67 1.69
N THR A 16 6.67 2.56 2.65
CA THR A 16 7.32 2.22 3.92
C THR A 16 6.30 2.32 5.02
N LEU A 17 6.00 1.20 5.65
CA LEU A 17 4.97 1.06 6.67
C LEU A 17 5.56 1.22 8.07
N GLN A 18 4.87 1.99 8.90
CA GLN A 18 5.09 2.06 10.35
C GLN A 18 3.79 1.77 11.08
N VAL A 19 3.81 0.78 11.95
CA VAL A 19 2.67 0.45 12.81
C VAL A 19 2.89 1.04 14.20
N LYS A 20 1.88 1.73 14.74
CA LYS A 20 1.90 2.29 16.09
C LYS A 20 0.77 1.68 16.89
N ALA A 21 1.10 0.65 17.66
CA ALA A 21 0.15 -0.11 18.45
C ALA A 21 0.11 0.35 19.91
N ARG A 22 -1.08 0.33 20.51
CA ARG A 22 -1.32 0.59 21.93
C ARG A 22 -2.28 -0.45 22.51
N GLY A 23 -1.79 -1.22 23.48
CA GLY A 23 -2.59 -2.27 24.13
C GLY A 23 -3.45 -1.79 25.33
N VAL A 24 -3.42 -0.49 25.69
CA VAL A 24 -4.11 0.04 26.88
C VAL A 24 -5.53 0.46 26.54
N THR A 25 -6.52 -0.12 27.22
CA THR A 25 -7.96 0.16 27.00
C THR A 25 -8.53 1.27 27.89
N GLY A 26 -7.83 1.66 28.96
CA GLY A 26 -8.30 2.60 29.98
C GLY A 26 -8.13 4.09 29.66
N ASP A 27 -7.72 4.46 28.44
CA ASP A 27 -7.54 5.86 28.08
C ASP A 27 -8.87 6.63 28.04
N THR A 28 -8.84 7.90 28.49
CA THR A 28 -9.93 8.83 28.16
C THR A 28 -9.89 9.20 26.68
N PRO A 29 -10.98 9.69 26.08
CA PRO A 29 -10.99 10.12 24.67
C PRO A 29 -9.86 11.11 24.33
N GLU A 30 -9.60 12.07 25.22
CA GLU A 30 -8.55 13.10 25.02
C GLU A 30 -7.15 12.49 25.05
N LYS A 31 -6.89 11.53 25.95
CA LYS A 31 -5.61 10.81 26.02
C LYS A 31 -5.41 9.94 24.78
N ALA A 32 -6.46 9.26 24.34
CA ALA A 32 -6.44 8.45 23.12
C ALA A 32 -6.10 9.31 21.89
N THR A 33 -6.82 10.41 21.71
CA THR A 33 -6.59 11.39 20.63
C THR A 33 -5.14 11.91 20.63
N LYS A 34 -4.69 12.39 21.80
CA LYS A 34 -3.31 12.91 21.94
C LYS A 34 -2.27 11.84 21.59
N TRP A 35 -2.51 10.59 22.01
CA TRP A 35 -1.63 9.49 21.71
C TRP A 35 -1.61 9.19 20.21
N MET A 36 -2.77 9.10 19.55
CA MET A 36 -2.89 8.83 18.11
C MET A 36 -2.15 9.88 17.29
N LEU A 37 -2.42 11.16 17.49
CA LEU A 37 -1.79 12.25 16.76
C LEU A 37 -0.27 12.32 17.00
N LYS A 38 0.19 12.14 18.25
CA LYS A 38 1.62 12.09 18.57
C LYS A 38 2.32 10.94 17.84
N ASN A 39 1.69 9.76 17.82
CA ASN A 39 2.27 8.56 17.21
C ASN A 39 2.16 8.57 15.68
N ALA A 40 1.15 9.20 15.11
CA ALA A 40 1.09 9.50 13.67
C ALA A 40 2.31 10.31 13.23
N ALA A 41 2.55 11.47 13.87
CA ALA A 41 3.71 12.30 13.58
C ALA A 41 5.05 11.59 13.85
N HIS A 42 5.13 10.74 14.89
CA HIS A 42 6.33 9.94 15.17
C HIS A 42 6.58 8.89 14.08
N GLY A 43 5.54 8.16 13.68
CA GLY A 43 5.60 7.15 12.62
C GLY A 43 6.05 7.74 11.28
N LEU A 44 5.48 8.90 10.90
CA LEU A 44 5.91 9.61 9.68
C LEU A 44 7.41 9.95 9.71
N ARG A 45 7.91 10.47 10.84
CA ARG A 45 9.36 10.75 10.96
C ARG A 45 10.22 9.50 10.81
N GLN A 46 9.77 8.36 11.37
CA GLN A 46 10.49 7.08 11.24
C GLN A 46 10.46 6.57 9.81
N ALA A 47 9.27 6.52 9.16
CA ALA A 47 9.14 6.10 7.77
C ALA A 47 9.98 6.96 6.82
N ARG A 48 9.97 8.29 6.99
CA ARG A 48 10.87 9.21 6.25
C ARG A 48 12.35 8.94 6.51
N GLY A 49 12.70 8.56 7.73
CA GLY A 49 14.08 8.15 8.08
C GLY A 49 14.50 6.90 7.31
N THR A 50 13.62 5.90 7.24
CA THR A 50 13.82 4.67 6.46
C THR A 50 13.98 4.99 4.97
N ILE A 51 13.04 5.74 4.37
CA ILE A 51 13.11 6.15 2.96
C ILE A 51 14.43 6.86 2.66
N ARG A 52 14.84 7.81 3.49
CA ARG A 52 16.12 8.54 3.31
C ARG A 52 17.32 7.60 3.35
N THR A 53 17.30 6.57 4.19
CA THR A 53 18.36 5.56 4.22
C THR A 53 18.35 4.74 2.94
N THR A 54 17.18 4.25 2.51
CA THR A 54 17.00 3.49 1.27
C THR A 54 17.49 4.28 0.04
N LEU A 55 17.20 5.59 -0.02
CA LEU A 55 17.64 6.45 -1.13
C LEU A 55 19.15 6.73 -1.14
N ARG A 56 19.85 6.57 -0.02
CA ARG A 56 21.31 6.77 0.06
C ARG A 56 22.10 5.56 -0.39
N ASP A 57 21.57 4.39 -0.15
CA ASP A 57 22.25 3.14 -0.48
C ASP A 57 22.06 2.84 -1.99
N PRO A 58 23.13 2.54 -2.74
CA PRO A 58 23.03 2.26 -4.17
C PRO A 58 22.22 0.99 -4.46
N ALA A 59 22.21 0.05 -3.53
CA ALA A 59 21.45 -1.19 -3.58
C ALA A 59 20.99 -1.56 -2.17
N VAL A 60 19.71 -1.87 -2.02
CA VAL A 60 19.09 -2.29 -0.76
C VAL A 60 18.56 -3.70 -0.92
N GLU A 61 18.98 -4.60 -0.03
CA GLU A 61 18.41 -5.93 0.05
C GLU A 61 17.13 -5.89 0.90
N LEU A 62 16.02 -6.32 0.28
CA LEU A 62 14.75 -6.54 0.95
C LEU A 62 14.55 -8.05 1.11
N ILE A 63 14.28 -8.47 2.33
CA ILE A 63 14.05 -9.88 2.67
C ILE A 63 12.59 -10.03 3.10
N ASN A 64 11.84 -10.91 2.45
CA ASN A 64 10.48 -11.20 2.86
C ASN A 64 10.42 -12.24 4.00
N LEU A 65 9.23 -12.43 4.58
CA LEU A 65 9.02 -13.40 5.66
C LEU A 65 9.32 -14.86 5.28
N ARG A 66 9.41 -15.15 3.98
CA ARG A 66 9.79 -16.49 3.45
C ARG A 66 11.29 -16.61 3.20
N GLY A 67 12.09 -15.61 3.59
CA GLY A 67 13.54 -15.60 3.42
C GLY A 67 14.01 -15.30 2.00
N ARG A 68 13.13 -14.89 1.09
CA ARG A 68 13.54 -14.47 -0.25
C ARG A 68 14.11 -13.06 -0.21
N THR A 69 15.23 -12.88 -0.86
CA THR A 69 15.94 -11.61 -0.96
C THR A 69 15.75 -11.01 -2.35
N VAL A 70 15.45 -9.72 -2.37
CA VAL A 70 15.38 -8.91 -3.58
C VAL A 70 16.28 -7.70 -3.40
N THR A 71 17.14 -7.44 -4.39
CA THR A 71 18.00 -6.26 -4.40
C THR A 71 17.36 -5.14 -5.22
N VAL A 72 17.14 -4.00 -4.59
CA VAL A 72 16.46 -2.85 -5.19
C VAL A 72 17.36 -1.63 -5.18
N ARG A 73 17.39 -0.88 -6.27
CA ARG A 73 17.97 0.47 -6.31
C ARG A 73 16.96 1.44 -5.69
N GLY A 74 17.19 1.85 -4.44
CA GLY A 74 16.24 2.69 -3.71
C GLY A 74 15.79 3.95 -4.46
N ARG A 75 16.68 4.54 -5.28
CA ARG A 75 16.40 5.75 -6.07
C ARG A 75 15.50 5.51 -7.30
N SER A 76 15.35 4.27 -7.75
CA SER A 76 14.45 3.92 -8.87
C SER A 76 13.02 3.68 -8.41
N VAL A 77 12.74 3.82 -7.12
CA VAL A 77 11.42 3.60 -6.53
C VAL A 77 10.88 4.89 -5.96
N ALA A 78 9.65 5.23 -6.33
CA ALA A 78 8.88 6.28 -5.69
C ALA A 78 8.33 5.77 -4.35
N TRP A 79 8.75 6.36 -3.23
CA TRP A 79 8.43 5.90 -1.89
C TRP A 79 7.40 6.79 -1.21
N ILE A 80 6.34 6.21 -0.66
CA ILE A 80 5.37 6.89 0.20
C ILE A 80 5.47 6.34 1.63
N PRO A 81 5.60 7.19 2.66
CA PRO A 81 5.48 6.79 4.04
C PRO A 81 4.01 6.56 4.41
N VAL A 82 3.75 5.42 5.04
CA VAL A 82 2.42 5.05 5.54
C VAL A 82 2.52 4.77 7.04
N VAL A 83 1.59 5.32 7.81
CA VAL A 83 1.47 5.05 9.25
C VAL A 83 0.13 4.43 9.55
N VAL A 84 0.15 3.26 10.16
CA VAL A 84 -1.03 2.56 10.66
C VAL A 84 -1.11 2.72 12.18
N ILE A 85 -2.20 3.33 12.64
CA ILE A 85 -2.49 3.52 14.06
C ILE A 85 -3.38 2.37 14.54
N ASP A 86 -2.84 1.55 15.42
CA ASP A 86 -3.56 0.46 16.09
C ASP A 86 -3.87 0.88 17.54
N HIS A 87 -5.10 1.35 17.76
CA HIS A 87 -5.57 1.76 19.08
C HIS A 87 -6.92 1.08 19.37
N PRO A 88 -7.11 0.52 20.58
CA PRO A 88 -8.33 -0.24 20.92
C PRO A 88 -9.60 0.62 20.93
N LYS A 89 -9.46 1.94 21.08
CA LYS A 89 -10.59 2.86 20.97
C LYS A 89 -10.63 3.49 19.59
N ALA A 90 -11.84 3.59 19.04
CA ALA A 90 -12.06 4.41 17.85
C ALA A 90 -11.68 5.87 18.15
N PRO A 91 -11.08 6.60 17.20
CA PRO A 91 -10.87 8.01 17.38
C PRO A 91 -12.23 8.73 17.52
N PRO A 92 -12.33 9.80 18.34
CA PRO A 92 -13.47 10.70 18.24
C PRO A 92 -13.58 11.31 16.85
N SER A 93 -14.78 11.72 16.47
CA SER A 93 -15.01 12.46 15.23
C SER A 93 -14.14 13.72 15.16
N GLY A 94 -13.64 14.05 13.98
CA GLY A 94 -12.82 15.24 13.74
C GLY A 94 -11.33 15.11 14.10
N VAL A 95 -10.84 13.91 14.42
CA VAL A 95 -9.40 13.71 14.68
C VAL A 95 -8.64 13.57 13.38
N VAL A 96 -8.06 14.66 12.90
CA VAL A 96 -7.28 14.73 11.66
C VAL A 96 -5.79 14.86 12.00
N PRO A 97 -4.91 13.97 11.46
CA PRO A 97 -3.47 14.16 11.58
C PRO A 97 -3.01 15.42 10.85
N ALA A 98 -1.99 16.08 11.35
CA ALA A 98 -1.39 17.19 10.61
C ALA A 98 -0.76 16.70 9.30
N PRO A 99 -0.84 17.49 8.22
CA PRO A 99 -0.15 17.19 6.98
C PRO A 99 1.37 17.01 7.21
N ASP A 100 1.98 16.08 6.49
CA ASP A 100 3.44 15.94 6.55
C ASP A 100 4.10 17.08 5.76
N PRO A 101 4.85 17.99 6.41
CA PRO A 101 5.49 19.10 5.72
C PRO A 101 6.59 18.65 4.74
N LYS A 102 6.91 17.36 4.69
CA LYS A 102 7.93 16.78 3.82
C LYS A 102 7.37 16.14 2.55
N GLY A 103 6.09 16.29 2.30
CA GLY A 103 5.42 15.82 1.09
C GLY A 103 4.44 14.65 1.30
N PRO A 104 4.07 13.94 0.23
CA PRO A 104 3.02 12.94 0.21
C PRO A 104 3.15 11.89 1.32
N SER A 105 2.06 11.58 2.00
CA SER A 105 2.04 10.57 3.08
C SER A 105 0.62 10.13 3.39
N VAL A 106 0.47 8.95 4.00
CA VAL A 106 -0.84 8.46 4.44
C VAL A 106 -0.78 8.03 5.90
N VAL A 107 -1.78 8.46 6.67
CA VAL A 107 -1.98 8.02 8.06
C VAL A 107 -3.40 7.49 8.18
N MET A 108 -3.56 6.26 8.62
CA MET A 108 -4.86 5.63 8.75
C MET A 108 -4.96 4.76 10.01
N MET A 109 -6.18 4.37 10.38
CA MET A 109 -6.40 3.38 11.42
C MET A 109 -6.14 1.97 10.90
N ARG A 110 -5.82 1.05 11.81
CA ARG A 110 -5.65 -0.37 11.48
C ARG A 110 -6.88 -0.97 10.78
N ARG A 111 -8.10 -0.62 11.20
CA ARG A 111 -9.33 -1.08 10.57
C ARG A 111 -9.45 -0.66 9.09
N ASP A 112 -8.95 0.55 8.75
CA ASP A 112 -8.95 1.03 7.36
C ASP A 112 -7.92 0.28 6.54
N TRP A 113 -6.75 -0.01 7.12
CA TRP A 113 -5.72 -0.83 6.49
C TRP A 113 -6.21 -2.26 6.22
N GLU A 114 -6.88 -2.88 7.19
CA GLU A 114 -7.50 -4.20 7.05
C GLU A 114 -8.60 -4.18 5.98
N PHE A 115 -9.45 -3.14 5.97
CA PHE A 115 -10.46 -2.92 4.94
C PHE A 115 -9.85 -2.87 3.52
N LEU A 116 -8.78 -2.11 3.31
CA LEU A 116 -8.11 -2.04 2.01
C LEU A 116 -7.61 -3.42 1.55
N TRP A 117 -7.06 -4.22 2.46
CA TRP A 117 -6.64 -5.58 2.15
C TRP A 117 -7.81 -6.50 1.79
N ASP A 118 -8.93 -6.35 2.47
CA ASP A 118 -10.14 -7.13 2.17
C ASP A 118 -10.74 -6.77 0.80
N GLN A 119 -10.68 -5.50 0.43
CA GLN A 119 -11.17 -5.01 -0.86
C GLN A 119 -10.24 -5.39 -2.02
N LEU A 120 -8.98 -5.08 -1.90
CA LEU A 120 -8.02 -5.14 -3.01
C LEU A 120 -7.34 -6.49 -3.18
N ARG A 121 -7.03 -7.18 -2.08
CA ARG A 121 -6.33 -8.48 -2.02
C ARG A 121 -5.09 -8.58 -2.92
N SER A 122 -4.44 -7.45 -3.16
CA SER A 122 -3.27 -7.29 -4.01
C SER A 122 -2.33 -6.28 -3.38
N ALA A 123 -1.07 -6.67 -3.21
CA ALA A 123 -0.03 -5.77 -2.71
C ALA A 123 0.19 -4.59 -3.68
N THR A 124 0.14 -4.87 -4.98
CA THR A 124 0.28 -3.86 -6.02
C THR A 124 -0.88 -2.87 -6.00
N ALA A 125 -2.13 -3.36 -5.90
CA ALA A 125 -3.30 -2.50 -5.86
C ALA A 125 -3.32 -1.61 -4.60
N ILE A 126 -2.84 -2.12 -3.46
CA ILE A 126 -2.66 -1.32 -2.24
C ILE A 126 -1.63 -0.22 -2.45
N VAL A 127 -0.46 -0.54 -3.03
CA VAL A 127 0.56 0.47 -3.33
C VAL A 127 0.00 1.52 -4.29
N ASP A 128 -0.72 1.10 -5.33
CA ASP A 128 -1.34 2.00 -6.31
C ASP A 128 -2.36 2.93 -5.64
N TYR A 129 -3.23 2.38 -4.78
CA TYR A 129 -4.18 3.17 -4.00
C TYR A 129 -3.49 4.21 -3.12
N ILE A 130 -2.49 3.79 -2.34
CA ILE A 130 -1.73 4.70 -1.48
C ILE A 130 -1.08 5.82 -2.28
N HIS A 131 -0.48 5.50 -3.44
CA HIS A 131 0.11 6.52 -4.31
C HIS A 131 -0.93 7.49 -4.90
N ARG A 132 -2.17 7.01 -5.14
CA ARG A 132 -3.28 7.85 -5.64
C ARG A 132 -3.70 8.90 -4.62
N VAL A 133 -3.72 8.55 -3.33
CA VAL A 133 -4.30 9.41 -2.28
C VAL A 133 -3.26 10.15 -1.43
N ALA A 134 -1.98 9.84 -1.59
CA ALA A 134 -0.94 10.34 -0.68
C ALA A 134 -0.70 11.85 -0.75
N ASP A 135 -1.06 12.48 -1.86
CA ASP A 135 -0.89 13.93 -2.10
C ASP A 135 -2.16 14.73 -1.73
N GLU A 136 -3.23 14.03 -1.35
CA GLU A 136 -4.47 14.65 -0.89
C GLU A 136 -4.36 15.14 0.55
N GLU A 137 -5.28 16.03 0.94
CA GLU A 137 -5.39 16.48 2.32
C GLU A 137 -5.61 15.29 3.27
N PRO A 138 -4.96 15.30 4.45
CA PRO A 138 -5.14 14.24 5.44
C PRO A 138 -6.60 14.11 5.87
N LEU A 139 -7.07 12.87 5.92
CA LEU A 139 -8.40 12.56 6.38
C LEU A 139 -8.48 12.41 7.90
N GLU A 140 -9.70 12.50 8.42
CA GLU A 140 -10.03 12.04 9.75
C GLU A 140 -9.64 10.57 9.93
N LEU A 141 -9.02 10.25 11.07
CA LEU A 141 -8.61 8.87 11.39
C LEU A 141 -9.83 7.95 11.41
N GLY A 142 -9.80 6.93 10.58
CA GLY A 142 -10.87 5.95 10.41
C GLY A 142 -11.86 6.28 9.31
N ALA A 143 -11.57 7.28 8.46
CA ALA A 143 -12.39 7.65 7.31
C ALA A 143 -11.82 7.15 5.96
N GLU A 144 -10.71 6.43 5.97
CA GLU A 144 -10.07 5.98 4.73
C GLU A 144 -10.94 5.01 3.92
N SER A 145 -11.71 4.17 4.61
CA SER A 145 -12.69 3.29 3.96
C SER A 145 -13.77 4.07 3.19
N ASN A 146 -14.21 5.21 3.71
CA ASN A 146 -15.17 6.07 3.00
C ASN A 146 -14.54 6.67 1.74
N ARG A 147 -13.31 7.23 1.84
CA ARG A 147 -12.58 7.74 0.68
C ARG A 147 -12.41 6.67 -0.39
N TYR A 148 -12.07 5.44 0.01
CA TYR A 148 -11.98 4.33 -0.93
C TYR A 148 -13.28 4.10 -1.69
N LEU A 149 -14.41 4.03 -0.98
CA LEU A 149 -15.72 3.80 -1.60
C LEU A 149 -16.13 4.94 -2.54
N ASP A 150 -15.88 6.21 -2.13
CA ASP A 150 -16.14 7.38 -2.98
C ASP A 150 -15.32 7.31 -4.29
N LEU A 151 -14.04 6.95 -4.19
CA LEU A 151 -13.17 6.80 -5.36
C LEU A 151 -13.57 5.60 -6.23
N ALA A 152 -13.98 4.49 -5.62
CA ALA A 152 -14.47 3.32 -6.35
C ALA A 152 -15.78 3.61 -7.09
N GLU A 153 -16.68 4.40 -6.49
CA GLU A 153 -17.90 4.87 -7.16
C GLU A 153 -17.57 5.76 -8.36
N ILE A 154 -16.63 6.68 -8.23
CA ILE A 154 -16.15 7.51 -9.33
C ILE A 154 -15.55 6.64 -10.44
N ASP A 155 -14.75 5.66 -10.08
CA ASP A 155 -14.12 4.74 -11.03
C ASP A 155 -15.16 3.86 -11.75
N ALA A 156 -16.20 3.40 -11.04
CA ALA A 156 -17.29 2.64 -11.64
C ALA A 156 -18.10 3.43 -12.69
N GLN A 157 -18.12 4.75 -12.58
CA GLN A 157 -18.75 5.64 -13.57
C GLN A 157 -17.81 5.94 -14.76
N SER A 158 -16.54 5.56 -14.68
CA SER A 158 -15.58 5.76 -15.76
C SER A 158 -15.77 4.71 -16.86
N PRO A 159 -15.49 5.04 -18.15
CA PRO A 159 -15.58 4.03 -19.21
C PRO A 159 -14.63 2.87 -18.89
N THR A 160 -15.18 1.67 -18.88
CA THR A 160 -14.41 0.42 -18.67
C THR A 160 -13.33 0.34 -19.74
N ARG A 161 -12.07 0.27 -19.33
CA ARG A 161 -10.98 -0.05 -20.24
C ARG A 161 -11.00 -1.55 -20.50
N SER A 162 -10.98 -1.94 -21.76
CA SER A 162 -10.84 -3.34 -22.12
C SER A 162 -9.45 -3.86 -21.72
N LEU A 163 -9.39 -5.11 -21.26
CA LEU A 163 -8.11 -5.78 -20.90
C LEU A 163 -7.01 -5.64 -21.99
N PRO A 164 -7.31 -5.68 -23.30
CA PRO A 164 -6.32 -5.46 -24.34
C PRO A 164 -5.64 -4.09 -24.31
N ASP A 165 -6.32 -3.05 -23.86
CA ASP A 165 -5.77 -1.69 -23.87
C ASP A 165 -4.67 -1.51 -22.83
N TRP A 166 -4.79 -2.10 -21.65
CA TRP A 166 -3.74 -1.99 -20.66
C TRP A 166 -2.58 -2.99 -20.85
N ILE A 167 -2.82 -4.10 -21.55
CA ILE A 167 -1.74 -5.00 -21.99
C ILE A 167 -0.90 -4.33 -23.09
N SER A 168 -1.52 -3.58 -23.99
CA SER A 168 -0.78 -2.80 -24.99
C SER A 168 -0.10 -1.56 -24.41
N GLU A 169 -0.56 -1.03 -23.29
CA GLU A 169 0.06 0.08 -22.55
C GLU A 169 1.29 -0.34 -21.72
N VAL A 170 1.60 -1.64 -21.59
CA VAL A 170 2.84 -2.11 -20.93
C VAL A 170 4.10 -1.53 -21.58
N ASN A 171 4.01 -1.11 -22.83
CA ASN A 171 5.08 -0.42 -23.55
C ASN A 171 4.93 1.12 -23.56
N ALA A 172 3.84 1.66 -23.06
CA ALA A 172 3.64 3.09 -22.91
C ALA A 172 3.82 3.50 -21.46
N THR A 173 4.67 4.47 -21.22
CA THR A 173 4.94 5.10 -19.91
C THR A 173 3.72 5.79 -19.28
N THR A 174 2.52 5.41 -19.64
CA THR A 174 1.28 6.02 -19.16
C THR A 174 0.88 5.36 -17.86
N THR A 175 1.03 6.09 -16.78
CA THR A 175 0.66 5.73 -15.42
C THR A 175 -0.86 5.82 -15.22
N SER A 176 -1.65 5.04 -15.95
CA SER A 176 -3.07 4.96 -15.60
C SER A 176 -3.19 4.14 -14.31
N MET A 177 -3.72 4.76 -13.26
CA MET A 177 -4.05 4.04 -12.04
C MET A 177 -5.15 3.04 -12.37
N PRO A 178 -5.05 1.79 -11.87
CA PRO A 178 -6.13 0.83 -12.05
C PRO A 178 -7.40 1.31 -11.38
N LEU A 179 -8.55 0.98 -11.96
CA LEU A 179 -9.85 1.27 -11.37
C LEU A 179 -9.99 0.49 -10.06
N LEU A 180 -10.59 1.13 -9.06
CA LEU A 180 -10.86 0.49 -7.78
C LEU A 180 -12.12 -0.37 -7.89
N PRO A 181 -12.09 -1.63 -7.43
CA PRO A 181 -13.30 -2.43 -7.34
C PRO A 181 -14.26 -1.86 -6.30
N TYR A 182 -15.53 -1.69 -6.68
CA TYR A 182 -16.57 -1.25 -5.75
C TYR A 182 -16.99 -2.39 -4.81
N ASP A 183 -17.18 -3.58 -5.37
CA ASP A 183 -17.54 -4.77 -4.60
C ASP A 183 -16.28 -5.53 -4.16
N PRO A 184 -16.25 -6.03 -2.92
CA PRO A 184 -15.18 -6.91 -2.49
C PRO A 184 -15.21 -8.22 -3.27
N ALA A 185 -14.06 -8.86 -3.39
CA ALA A 185 -13.95 -10.16 -4.04
C ALA A 185 -14.94 -11.18 -3.45
N ALA A 186 -15.73 -11.81 -4.30
CA ALA A 186 -16.69 -12.82 -3.87
C ALA A 186 -15.99 -14.01 -3.18
N SER A 187 -16.72 -14.71 -2.31
CA SER A 187 -16.17 -15.89 -1.63
C SER A 187 -15.76 -17.02 -2.60
N THR A 188 -16.39 -17.07 -3.77
CA THR A 188 -16.09 -18.00 -4.87
C THR A 188 -14.72 -17.72 -5.51
N ASP A 189 -14.25 -16.49 -5.45
CA ASP A 189 -12.99 -16.08 -6.07
C ASP A 189 -11.76 -16.49 -5.25
N ARG A 190 -11.98 -16.99 -4.03
CA ARG A 190 -10.88 -17.40 -3.12
C ARG A 190 -10.00 -18.50 -3.71
N LEU A 191 -10.60 -19.45 -4.43
CA LEU A 191 -9.83 -20.53 -5.06
C LEU A 191 -9.01 -19.99 -6.23
N GLY A 192 -9.62 -19.19 -7.11
CA GLY A 192 -8.93 -18.51 -8.19
C GLY A 192 -7.78 -17.65 -7.67
N HIS A 193 -8.03 -16.86 -6.63
CA HIS A 193 -7.00 -16.06 -5.97
C HIS A 193 -5.86 -16.90 -5.40
N ALA A 194 -6.15 -18.04 -4.75
CA ALA A 194 -5.11 -18.92 -4.21
C ALA A 194 -4.22 -19.53 -5.31
N ILE A 195 -4.84 -19.96 -6.42
CA ILE A 195 -4.09 -20.46 -7.60
C ILE A 195 -3.22 -19.34 -8.18
N PHE A 196 -3.76 -18.14 -8.28
CA PHE A 196 -3.06 -16.99 -8.81
C PHE A 196 -1.87 -16.59 -7.94
N GLN A 197 -2.04 -16.61 -6.61
CA GLN A 197 -0.94 -16.40 -5.66
C GLN A 197 0.16 -17.45 -5.83
N GLN A 198 -0.20 -18.72 -6.10
CA GLN A 198 0.79 -19.76 -6.37
C GLN A 198 1.58 -19.47 -7.66
N ILE A 199 0.91 -19.01 -8.72
CA ILE A 199 1.58 -18.62 -9.97
C ILE A 199 2.57 -17.47 -9.71
N LEU A 200 2.17 -16.44 -8.98
CA LEU A 200 3.06 -15.33 -8.61
C LEU A 200 4.28 -15.82 -7.81
N GLU A 201 4.07 -16.75 -6.87
CA GLU A 201 5.15 -17.37 -6.09
C GLU A 201 6.11 -18.16 -6.97
N ASP A 202 5.59 -18.92 -7.93
CA ASP A 202 6.41 -19.73 -8.85
C ASP A 202 7.25 -18.82 -9.77
N ILE A 203 6.66 -17.73 -10.32
CA ILE A 203 7.40 -16.73 -11.08
C ILE A 203 8.48 -16.06 -10.22
N ALA A 204 8.15 -15.71 -8.97
CA ALA A 204 9.09 -15.10 -8.05
C ALA A 204 10.23 -16.04 -7.64
N ALA A 205 10.01 -17.37 -7.70
CA ALA A 205 10.97 -18.40 -7.34
C ALA A 205 11.86 -18.86 -8.49
N THR A 206 11.44 -18.60 -9.74
CA THR A 206 12.15 -19.06 -10.95
C THR A 206 13.47 -18.30 -11.10
N ASP A 207 14.52 -18.99 -11.54
CA ASP A 207 15.77 -18.34 -11.91
C ASP A 207 15.53 -17.40 -13.09
N PHE A 208 15.84 -16.13 -12.87
CA PHE A 208 15.61 -15.08 -13.85
C PHE A 208 16.96 -14.54 -14.34
N THR A 209 17.18 -14.59 -15.63
CA THR A 209 18.44 -14.12 -16.25
C THR A 209 18.47 -12.62 -16.53
N GLY A 210 17.34 -11.92 -16.33
CA GLY A 210 17.18 -10.48 -16.49
C GLY A 210 17.46 -9.67 -15.24
N ASP A 211 17.17 -8.36 -15.29
CA ASP A 211 17.24 -7.48 -14.13
C ASP A 211 16.11 -7.82 -13.16
N GLU A 212 16.42 -7.86 -11.86
CA GLU A 212 15.45 -8.09 -10.79
C GLU A 212 14.31 -7.06 -10.80
N THR A 213 14.59 -5.84 -11.25
CA THR A 213 13.59 -4.78 -11.45
C THR A 213 12.53 -5.17 -12.48
N ASP A 214 12.94 -5.86 -13.57
CA ASP A 214 12.01 -6.31 -14.59
C ASP A 214 11.10 -7.42 -14.07
N ARG A 215 11.63 -8.34 -13.27
CA ARG A 215 10.83 -9.38 -12.60
C ARG A 215 9.80 -8.78 -11.64
N ILE A 216 10.20 -7.83 -10.80
CA ILE A 216 9.29 -7.13 -9.88
C ILE A 216 8.20 -6.39 -10.66
N THR A 217 8.57 -5.77 -11.77
CA THR A 217 7.62 -5.07 -12.65
C THR A 217 6.62 -6.05 -13.25
N LEU A 218 7.07 -7.19 -13.78
CA LEU A 218 6.20 -8.24 -14.30
C LEU A 218 5.23 -8.76 -13.24
N LEU A 219 5.75 -9.12 -12.06
CA LEU A 219 4.94 -9.59 -10.94
C LEU A 219 3.88 -8.55 -10.55
N SER A 220 4.25 -7.27 -10.52
CA SER A 220 3.32 -6.20 -10.20
C SER A 220 2.22 -6.02 -11.26
N GLN A 221 2.53 -6.21 -12.54
CA GLN A 221 1.52 -6.16 -13.60
C GLN A 221 0.50 -7.31 -13.45
N ILE A 222 0.99 -8.50 -13.15
CA ILE A 222 0.14 -9.66 -12.94
C ILE A 222 -0.69 -9.50 -11.66
N ASP A 223 -0.09 -9.10 -10.54
CA ASP A 223 -0.80 -8.90 -9.25
C ASP A 223 -1.84 -7.78 -9.30
N ARG A 224 -1.76 -6.89 -10.29
CA ARG A 224 -2.71 -5.80 -10.48
C ARG A 224 -4.06 -6.25 -11.04
N ILE A 225 -4.17 -7.45 -11.61
CA ILE A 225 -5.44 -7.98 -12.10
C ILE A 225 -6.43 -8.08 -10.94
N PRO A 226 -7.63 -7.47 -11.03
CA PRO A 226 -8.64 -7.53 -9.98
C PRO A 226 -9.01 -8.98 -9.62
N VAL A 227 -9.28 -9.25 -8.35
CA VAL A 227 -9.53 -10.63 -7.88
C VAL A 227 -10.73 -11.27 -8.58
N GLY A 228 -11.77 -10.51 -8.91
CA GLY A 228 -12.92 -11.01 -9.66
C GLY A 228 -12.66 -11.33 -11.14
N GLU A 229 -11.48 -10.98 -11.65
CA GLU A 229 -11.07 -11.19 -13.05
C GLU A 229 -9.93 -12.22 -13.20
N ARG A 230 -9.50 -12.83 -12.08
CA ARG A 230 -8.41 -13.82 -12.01
C ARG A 230 -8.84 -15.23 -12.37
#